data_355763a9db50e06effbe02f8e21e8d7e
#
_entry.id   355763a9db50e06effbe02f8e21e8d7e
#
_cell.length_a   1.000
_cell.length_b   1.000
_cell.length_c   1.000
_cell.angle_alpha   90.00
_cell.angle_beta   90.00
_cell.angle_gamma   90.00
#
_symmetry.space_group_name_H-M   'P 1'
#
loop_
_entity.id
_entity.type
_entity.pdbx_description
1 polymer ?
#
loop_
_entity_poly.entity_id
_entity_poly.type
_entity_poly.pdbx_seq_one_letter_code
_entity_poly.pdbx_strand_id
1 'polypeptide(L)'
;MTLDVATRVDQALLYRLSGDMNPLHVDPVLASRLGFPRPILHGLATWGIAGRALVEAFCGQDPVALKGLRARLSAPVLPGDTLRLEAWRQDRGAAFRLRAVERDVLVLTNGHAVVG
;
A
#
# COMPACT_ATOMS: atom_id res chain seq x y z
N MET A 1 -15.32 7.40 -0.24
CA MET A 1 -14.85 7.36 1.16
C MET A 1 -13.33 7.41 1.22
N THR A 2 -12.78 7.87 2.30
CA THR A 2 -11.33 7.89 2.53
C THR A 2 -11.00 7.24 3.86
N LEU A 3 -9.83 6.60 3.93
CA LEU A 3 -9.32 6.00 5.16
C LEU A 3 -7.78 6.16 5.15
N ASP A 4 -7.24 6.75 6.22
CA ASP A 4 -5.81 6.98 6.33
C ASP A 4 -5.14 5.89 7.16
N VAL A 5 -3.99 5.43 6.70
CA VAL A 5 -3.14 4.45 7.38
C VAL A 5 -1.73 5.03 7.48
N ALA A 6 -1.25 5.23 8.70
CA ALA A 6 0.14 5.63 8.91
C ALA A 6 1.06 4.43 8.70
N THR A 7 2.16 4.63 7.98
CA THR A 7 3.24 3.64 7.94
C THR A 7 4.32 4.03 8.95
N ARG A 8 5.07 3.02 9.42
CA ARG A 8 6.18 3.24 10.34
C ARG A 8 7.45 3.53 9.56
N VAL A 9 8.33 4.32 10.13
CA VAL A 9 9.65 4.58 9.51
C VAL A 9 10.49 3.32 9.43
N ASP A 10 10.23 2.31 10.26
CA ASP A 10 10.89 0.99 10.24
C ASP A 10 10.07 -0.10 9.54
N GLN A 11 9.01 0.27 8.82
CA GLN A 11 8.09 -0.68 8.20
C GLN A 11 8.81 -1.67 7.28
N ALA A 12 9.75 -1.20 6.47
CA ALA A 12 10.50 -2.06 5.55
C ALA A 12 11.43 -3.03 6.29
N LEU A 13 11.99 -2.61 7.42
CA LEU A 13 12.85 -3.46 8.24
C LEU A 13 12.06 -4.62 8.85
N LEU A 14 10.80 -4.40 9.19
CA LEU A 14 9.91 -5.44 9.68
C LEU A 14 9.46 -6.37 8.55
N TYR A 15 9.04 -5.80 7.43
CA TYR A 15 8.50 -6.56 6.31
C TYR A 15 9.53 -7.47 5.66
N ARG A 16 10.80 -7.04 5.57
CA ARG A 16 11.87 -7.86 4.98
C ARG A 16 12.02 -9.22 5.67
N LEU A 17 11.64 -9.31 6.93
CA LEU A 17 11.68 -10.58 7.69
C LEU A 17 10.68 -11.60 7.18
N SER A 18 9.71 -11.20 6.37
CA SER A 18 8.73 -12.10 5.74
C SER A 18 9.25 -12.74 4.45
N GLY A 19 10.52 -12.55 4.10
CA GLY A 19 11.16 -13.27 3.00
C GLY A 19 11.71 -12.41 1.86
N ASP A 20 11.47 -11.10 1.85
CA ASP A 20 12.02 -10.21 0.83
C ASP A 20 13.18 -9.39 1.40
N MET A 21 14.39 -9.88 1.18
CA MET A 21 15.63 -9.32 1.72
C MET A 21 16.34 -8.39 0.72
N ASN A 22 15.66 -7.95 -0.32
CA ASN A 22 16.25 -7.05 -1.32
C ASN A 22 16.81 -5.80 -0.63
N PRO A 23 18.11 -5.47 -0.81
CA PRO A 23 18.75 -4.34 -0.14
C PRO A 23 18.15 -2.96 -0.51
N LEU A 24 17.40 -2.86 -1.60
CA LEU A 24 16.69 -1.63 -1.99
C LEU A 24 15.81 -1.10 -0.85
N HIS A 25 15.32 -1.98 0.01
CA HIS A 25 14.39 -1.62 1.09
C HIS A 25 15.09 -1.25 2.40
N VAL A 26 16.43 -1.37 2.46
CA VAL A 26 17.19 -1.11 3.70
C VAL A 26 18.47 -0.33 3.49
N ASP A 27 19.07 -0.35 2.30
CA ASP A 27 20.36 0.27 2.04
C ASP A 27 20.18 1.67 1.42
N PRO A 28 20.48 2.76 2.18
CA PRO A 28 20.30 4.11 1.64
C PRO A 28 21.22 4.44 0.47
N VAL A 29 22.41 3.82 0.39
CA VAL A 29 23.35 4.06 -0.71
C VAL A 29 22.78 3.45 -1.99
N LEU A 30 22.28 2.21 -1.93
CA LEU A 30 21.66 1.57 -3.09
C LEU A 30 20.41 2.31 -3.54
N ALA A 31 19.54 2.69 -2.60
CA ALA A 31 18.34 3.45 -2.91
C ALA A 31 18.68 4.74 -3.66
N SER A 32 19.68 5.48 -3.17
CA SER A 32 20.14 6.72 -3.81
C SER A 32 20.66 6.47 -5.21
N ARG A 33 21.42 5.39 -5.43
CA ARG A 33 21.93 5.02 -6.76
C ARG A 33 20.82 4.71 -7.76
N LEU A 34 19.68 4.21 -7.27
CA LEU A 34 18.53 3.88 -8.09
C LEU A 34 17.55 5.06 -8.24
N GLY A 35 17.90 6.23 -7.70
CA GLY A 35 17.12 7.45 -7.87
C GLY A 35 16.06 7.68 -6.80
N PHE A 36 16.09 6.94 -5.70
CA PHE A 36 15.15 7.12 -4.59
C PHE A 36 15.77 7.95 -3.47
N PRO A 37 14.99 8.82 -2.80
CA PRO A 37 15.52 9.67 -1.72
C PRO A 37 15.94 8.88 -0.49
N ARG A 38 15.39 7.68 -0.28
CA ARG A 38 15.73 6.75 0.78
C ARG A 38 15.17 5.36 0.44
N PRO A 39 15.49 4.31 1.23
CA PRO A 39 14.95 2.96 0.99
C PRO A 39 13.43 2.98 0.93
N ILE A 40 12.87 2.25 -0.03
CA ILE A 40 11.44 2.23 -0.29
C ILE A 40 10.77 1.03 0.39
N LEU A 41 9.48 1.14 0.65
CA LEU A 41 8.68 0.02 1.16
C LEU A 41 8.44 -0.99 0.03
N HIS A 42 8.35 -2.27 0.39
CA HIS A 42 8.02 -3.35 -0.55
C HIS A 42 6.66 -3.10 -1.19
N GLY A 43 6.58 -3.32 -2.50
CA GLY A 43 5.31 -3.15 -3.24
C GLY A 43 4.20 -4.06 -2.71
N LEU A 44 4.53 -5.30 -2.35
CA LEU A 44 3.56 -6.24 -1.79
C LEU A 44 3.05 -5.78 -0.41
N ALA A 45 3.89 -5.13 0.39
CA ALA A 45 3.46 -4.53 1.66
C ALA A 45 2.48 -3.39 1.42
N THR A 46 2.73 -2.53 0.44
CA THR A 46 1.83 -1.44 0.04
C THR A 46 0.47 -2.00 -0.39
N TRP A 47 0.48 -3.04 -1.23
CA TRP A 47 -0.74 -3.72 -1.69
C TRP A 47 -1.50 -4.33 -0.51
N GLY A 48 -0.80 -4.96 0.44
CA GLY A 48 -1.40 -5.54 1.65
C GLY A 48 -2.02 -4.49 2.57
N ILE A 49 -1.41 -3.31 2.70
CA ILE A 49 -1.97 -2.20 3.45
C ILE A 49 -3.31 -1.75 2.83
N ALA A 50 -3.38 -1.64 1.51
CA ALA A 50 -4.63 -1.33 0.82
C ALA A 50 -5.69 -2.40 1.06
N GLY A 51 -5.32 -3.67 1.01
CA GLY A 51 -6.23 -4.79 1.29
C GLY A 51 -6.80 -4.73 2.71
N ARG A 52 -5.98 -4.47 3.69
CA ARG A 52 -6.43 -4.31 5.08
C ARG A 52 -7.39 -3.13 5.24
N ALA A 53 -7.08 -2.00 4.62
CA ALA A 53 -7.95 -0.83 4.67
C ALA A 53 -9.32 -1.10 4.00
N LEU A 54 -9.33 -1.86 2.91
CA LEU A 54 -10.56 -2.27 2.24
C LEU A 54 -11.39 -3.24 3.09
N VAL A 55 -10.75 -4.16 3.80
CA VAL A 55 -11.43 -5.05 4.75
C VAL A 55 -12.10 -4.24 5.84
N GLU A 56 -11.42 -3.25 6.38
CA GLU A 56 -11.99 -2.35 7.39
C GLU A 56 -13.16 -1.56 6.84
N ALA A 57 -13.04 -1.02 5.64
CA ALA A 57 -14.03 -0.11 5.07
C ALA A 57 -15.26 -0.81 4.47
N PHE A 58 -15.10 -1.99 3.86
CA PHE A 58 -16.12 -2.61 3.03
C PHE A 58 -16.50 -4.03 3.42
N CYS A 59 -15.75 -4.67 4.30
CA CYS A 59 -15.93 -6.09 4.64
C CYS A 59 -16.35 -6.35 6.09
N GLY A 60 -16.71 -5.30 6.84
CA GLY A 60 -17.12 -5.45 8.23
C GLY A 60 -16.05 -6.08 9.12
N GLN A 61 -14.77 -5.80 8.88
CA GLN A 61 -13.62 -6.38 9.57
C GLN A 61 -13.42 -7.89 9.31
N ASP A 62 -14.13 -8.46 8.34
CA ASP A 62 -14.01 -9.87 8.00
C ASP A 62 -13.14 -10.03 6.72
N PRO A 63 -11.89 -10.51 6.84
CA PRO A 63 -11.02 -10.68 5.69
C PRO A 63 -11.53 -11.74 4.70
N VAL A 64 -12.36 -12.68 5.14
CA VAL A 64 -12.95 -13.70 4.25
C VAL A 64 -13.86 -13.06 3.21
N ALA A 65 -14.44 -11.91 3.49
CA ALA A 65 -15.31 -11.21 2.56
C ALA A 65 -14.54 -10.55 1.41
N LEU A 66 -13.24 -10.32 1.54
CA LEU A 66 -12.41 -9.81 0.43
C LEU A 66 -12.06 -10.96 -0.51
N LYS A 67 -12.75 -11.03 -1.65
CA LYS A 67 -12.64 -12.13 -2.60
C LYS A 67 -11.62 -11.89 -3.71
N GLY A 68 -11.30 -10.66 -3.99
CA GLY A 68 -10.33 -10.32 -5.01
C GLY A 68 -9.76 -8.93 -4.80
N LEU A 69 -8.50 -8.74 -5.17
CA LEU A 69 -7.81 -7.48 -5.02
C LEU A 69 -6.78 -7.33 -6.14
N ARG A 70 -6.89 -6.26 -6.89
CA ARG A 70 -5.90 -5.92 -7.92
C ARG A 70 -5.63 -4.42 -7.92
N ALA A 71 -4.40 -4.06 -8.25
CA ALA A 71 -4.01 -2.67 -8.41
C ALA A 71 -2.70 -2.61 -9.21
N ARG A 72 -2.40 -1.41 -9.70
CA ARG A 72 -1.12 -1.11 -10.33
C ARG A 72 -0.23 -0.39 -9.33
N LEU A 73 1.00 -0.87 -9.17
CA LEU A 73 2.04 -0.17 -8.41
C LEU A 73 2.53 1.00 -9.28
N SER A 74 2.21 2.22 -8.87
CA SER A 74 2.44 3.42 -9.70
C SER A 74 3.58 4.29 -9.22
N ALA A 75 3.89 4.26 -7.92
CA ALA A 75 5.00 4.99 -7.31
C ALA A 75 5.41 4.30 -6.01
N PRO A 76 6.67 4.44 -5.59
CA PRO A 76 7.12 3.85 -4.33
C PRO A 76 6.50 4.54 -3.12
N VAL A 77 6.32 3.77 -2.05
CA VAL A 77 6.00 4.27 -0.71
C VAL A 77 7.30 4.43 0.05
N LEU A 78 7.47 5.58 0.69
CA LEU A 78 8.59 5.80 1.59
C LEU A 78 8.12 5.49 3.03
N PRO A 79 8.85 4.63 3.76
CA PRO A 79 8.49 4.35 5.15
C PRO A 79 8.31 5.64 5.95
N GLY A 80 7.21 5.73 6.69
CA GLY A 80 6.78 6.96 7.38
C GLY A 80 5.70 7.73 6.64
N ASP A 81 5.44 7.44 5.36
CA ASP A 81 4.32 8.05 4.63
C ASP A 81 2.99 7.70 5.30
N THR A 82 2.06 8.65 5.29
CA THR A 82 0.65 8.37 5.54
C THR A 82 -0.01 7.99 4.22
N LEU A 83 -0.65 6.83 4.19
CA LEU A 83 -1.33 6.33 3.00
C LEU A 83 -2.83 6.57 3.12
N ARG A 84 -3.42 7.18 2.12
CA ARG A 84 -4.87 7.42 2.06
C ARG A 84 -5.50 6.51 1.02
N LEU A 85 -6.37 5.63 1.49
CA LEU A 85 -7.27 4.91 0.62
C LEU A 85 -8.40 5.85 0.20
N GLU A 86 -8.58 6.01 -1.11
CA GLU A 86 -9.72 6.68 -1.70
C GLU A 86 -10.50 5.63 -2.48
N ALA A 87 -11.76 5.38 -2.10
CA ALA A 87 -12.51 4.26 -2.63
C ALA A 87 -13.95 4.63 -2.93
N TRP A 88 -14.49 4.00 -3.96
CA TRP A 88 -15.85 4.19 -4.46
C TRP A 88 -16.54 2.84 -4.55
N ARG A 89 -17.70 2.73 -3.91
CA ARG A 89 -18.47 1.48 -3.94
C ARG A 89 -18.97 1.17 -5.34
N GLN A 90 -18.88 -0.11 -5.72
CA GLN A 90 -19.42 -0.66 -6.95
C GLN A 90 -20.26 -1.90 -6.61
N ASP A 91 -20.95 -2.49 -7.61
CA ASP A 91 -21.91 -3.57 -7.42
C ASP A 91 -21.39 -4.74 -6.59
N ARG A 92 -20.14 -5.18 -6.82
CA ARG A 92 -19.54 -6.32 -6.14
C ARG A 92 -18.28 -5.97 -5.38
N GLY A 93 -18.12 -4.72 -5.00
CA GLY A 93 -16.91 -4.33 -4.31
C GLY A 93 -16.65 -2.83 -4.37
N ALA A 94 -15.46 -2.45 -4.77
CA ALA A 94 -15.04 -1.06 -4.83
C ALA A 94 -13.94 -0.85 -5.87
N ALA A 95 -13.98 0.32 -6.50
CA ALA A 95 -12.81 0.88 -7.17
C ALA A 95 -12.02 1.68 -6.14
N PHE A 96 -10.70 1.68 -6.21
CA PHE A 96 -9.90 2.42 -5.26
C PHE A 96 -8.57 2.89 -5.85
N ARG A 97 -7.95 3.81 -5.14
CA ARG A 97 -6.57 4.21 -5.32
C ARG A 97 -5.95 4.50 -3.94
N LEU A 98 -4.64 4.48 -3.88
CA LEU A 98 -3.90 4.74 -2.65
C LEU A 98 -2.93 5.89 -2.89
N ARG A 99 -2.98 6.89 -2.02
CA ARG A 99 -2.17 8.12 -2.11
C ARG A 99 -1.22 8.23 -0.93
N ALA A 100 0.03 8.60 -1.19
CA ALA A 100 0.95 9.06 -0.15
C ALA A 100 0.64 10.53 0.11
N VAL A 101 0.08 10.83 1.28
CA VAL A 101 -0.54 12.13 1.56
C VAL A 101 0.49 13.25 1.56
N GLU A 102 1.61 13.07 2.28
CA GLU A 102 2.62 14.12 2.45
C GLU A 102 3.29 14.52 1.14
N ARG A 103 3.48 13.57 0.25
CA ARG A 103 4.11 13.79 -1.06
C ARG A 103 3.11 14.06 -2.17
N ASP A 104 1.81 13.89 -1.89
CA ASP A 104 0.71 14.05 -2.85
C ASP A 104 0.94 13.26 -4.13
N VAL A 105 1.22 11.97 -3.99
CA VAL A 105 1.48 11.08 -5.11
C VAL A 105 0.64 9.82 -5.00
N LEU A 106 0.09 9.35 -6.12
CA LEU A 106 -0.62 8.07 -6.18
C LEU A 106 0.41 6.93 -6.20
N VAL A 107 0.33 6.04 -5.22
CA VAL A 107 1.21 4.88 -5.10
C VAL A 107 0.56 3.61 -5.64
N LEU A 108 -0.77 3.49 -5.56
CA LEU A 108 -1.55 2.48 -6.26
C LEU A 108 -2.62 3.16 -7.11
N THR A 109 -2.75 2.69 -8.34
CA THR A 109 -3.79 3.14 -9.29
C THR A 109 -4.53 1.94 -9.85
N ASN A 110 -5.65 2.20 -10.54
CA ASN A 110 -6.47 1.16 -11.17
C ASN A 110 -6.86 0.04 -10.19
N GLY A 111 -7.11 0.43 -8.94
CA GLY A 111 -7.45 -0.52 -7.89
C GLY A 111 -8.88 -1.03 -8.02
N HIS A 112 -9.05 -2.32 -7.79
CA HIS A 112 -10.36 -2.95 -7.83
C HIS A 112 -10.43 -4.07 -6.79
N ALA A 113 -11.44 -4.00 -5.94
CA ALA A 113 -11.71 -5.01 -4.92
C ALA A 113 -13.02 -5.71 -5.23
N VAL A 114 -13.06 -7.02 -5.03
CA VAL A 114 -14.29 -7.83 -5.09
C VAL A 114 -14.63 -8.24 -3.67
N VAL A 115 -15.86 -7.94 -3.26
CA VAL A 115 -16.37 -8.22 -1.93
C VAL A 115 -17.59 -9.13 -2.03
N GLY A 116 -17.64 -10.18 -1.23
CA GLY A 116 -18.77 -11.12 -1.31
C GLY A 116 -18.97 -12.03 -0.13
#